data_d5fbba2a29479deb34f588eccdd7b206
#
_entry.id   d5fbba2a29479deb34f588eccdd7b206
#
_cell.length_a   1.000
_cell.length_b   1.000
_cell.length_c   1.000
_cell.angle_alpha   90.00
_cell.angle_beta   90.00
_cell.angle_gamma   90.00
#
_symmetry.space_group_name_H-M   'P 1'
#
loop_
_entity.id
_entity.type
_entity.pdbx_description
1 polymer ?
#
loop_
_entity_poly.entity_id
_entity_poly.type
_entity_poly.pdbx_seq_one_letter_code
_entity_poly.pdbx_strand_id
1 'polypeptide(L)' 'MIEALIHGIKIRQSELQLALAMGSPMTWEAYHRMVGEHQGLQSTLDMIDNLLEEKED' A
#
# COMPACT_ATOMS: atom_id res chain seq x y z
N MET A 1 15.68 9.60 -2.28
CA MET A 1 15.42 8.22 -2.73
C MET A 1 14.29 7.55 -1.94
N ILE A 2 14.33 7.59 -0.62
CA ILE A 2 13.27 7.00 0.20
C ILE A 2 11.92 7.69 -0.01
N GLU A 3 11.92 8.99 -0.23
CA GLU A 3 10.68 9.75 -0.49
C GLU A 3 10.00 9.27 -1.76
N ALA A 4 10.79 8.95 -2.80
CA ALA A 4 10.24 8.43 -4.05
C ALA A 4 9.61 7.06 -3.84
N LEU A 5 10.22 6.21 -3.01
CA LEU A 5 9.67 4.89 -2.69
C LEU A 5 8.35 5.04 -1.95
N ILE A 6 8.31 5.88 -0.92
CA ILE A 6 7.09 6.13 -0.16
C ILE A 6 5.98 6.65 -1.08
N HIS A 7 6.31 7.60 -1.94
CA HIS A 7 5.36 8.17 -2.88
C HIS A 7 4.81 7.10 -3.83
N GLY A 8 5.67 6.24 -4.36
CA GLY A 8 5.26 5.15 -5.24
C GLY A 8 4.32 4.17 -4.55
N ILE A 9 4.61 3.82 -3.30
CA ILE A 9 3.76 2.93 -2.53
C ILE A 9 2.37 3.55 -2.32
N LYS A 10 2.32 4.84 -2.00
CA LYS A 10 1.04 5.53 -1.78
C LYS A 10 0.23 5.64 -3.07
N ILE A 11 0.88 5.85 -4.20
CA ILE A 11 0.21 5.85 -5.49
C ILE A 11 -0.43 4.49 -5.75
N ARG A 12 0.33 3.42 -5.51
CA ARG A 12 -0.21 2.07 -5.72
C ARG A 12 -1.40 1.79 -4.80
N GLN A 13 -1.31 2.21 -3.54
CA GLN A 13 -2.45 2.08 -2.63
C GLN A 13 -3.68 2.82 -3.14
N SER A 14 -3.49 4.03 -3.67
CA SER A 14 -4.60 4.81 -4.21
C SER A 14 -5.23 4.12 -5.42
N GLU A 15 -4.42 3.53 -6.29
CA GLU A 15 -4.92 2.77 -7.42
C GLU A 15 -5.77 1.59 -6.98
N LEU A 16 -5.29 0.86 -5.98
CA LEU A 16 -6.03 -0.29 -5.44
C LEU A 16 -7.35 0.15 -4.80
N GLN A 17 -7.32 1.24 -4.03
CA GLN A 17 -8.52 1.78 -3.40
C GLN A 17 -9.56 2.18 -4.43
N LEU A 18 -9.13 2.84 -5.50
CA LEU A 18 -10.03 3.25 -6.56
C LEU A 18 -10.63 2.04 -7.27
N ALA A 19 -9.81 1.04 -7.58
CA ALA A 19 -10.27 -0.17 -8.23
C ALA A 19 -11.31 -0.91 -7.38
N LEU A 20 -11.06 -1.01 -6.07
CA LEU A 20 -12.00 -1.66 -5.15
C LEU A 20 -13.30 -0.87 -5.05
N ALA A 21 -13.21 0.46 -4.97
CA ALA A 21 -14.38 1.32 -4.86
C ALA A 21 -15.24 1.27 -6.11
N MET A 22 -14.62 1.10 -7.28
CA MET A 22 -15.33 1.02 -8.55
C MET A 22 -15.82 -0.39 -8.88
N GLY A 23 -15.50 -1.38 -8.04
CA GLY A 23 -15.92 -2.75 -8.27
C GLY A 23 -15.14 -3.46 -9.37
N SER A 24 -13.90 -3.03 -9.65
CA SER A 24 -13.08 -3.65 -10.67
C SER A 24 -12.82 -5.14 -10.48
N PRO A 25 -12.55 -5.63 -9.25
CA PRO A 25 -12.38 -7.07 -9.08
C PRO A 25 -13.71 -7.79 -9.34
N MET A 26 -13.66 -8.73 -10.29
CA MET A 26 -14.86 -9.45 -10.74
C MET A 26 -15.05 -10.79 -10.02
N THR A 27 -14.06 -11.20 -9.22
CA THR A 27 -14.11 -12.44 -8.48
C THR A 27 -13.74 -12.20 -7.03
N TRP A 28 -14.17 -13.12 -6.15
CA TRP A 28 -13.81 -13.08 -4.75
C TRP A 28 -12.29 -13.19 -4.55
N GLU A 29 -11.67 -14.03 -5.36
CA GLU A 29 -10.22 -14.22 -5.30
C GLU A 29 -9.46 -12.97 -5.68
N ALA A 30 -9.90 -12.27 -6.75
CA ALA A 30 -9.28 -11.02 -7.17
C ALA A 30 -9.45 -9.95 -6.11
N TYR A 31 -10.61 -9.88 -5.49
CA TYR A 31 -10.90 -8.95 -4.41
C TYR A 31 -9.92 -9.18 -3.23
N HIS A 32 -9.79 -10.43 -2.79
CA HIS A 32 -8.89 -10.77 -1.68
C HIS A 32 -7.44 -10.44 -2.00
N ARG A 33 -7.03 -10.69 -3.24
CA ARG A 33 -5.66 -10.39 -3.67
C ARG A 33 -5.38 -8.90 -3.58
N MET A 34 -6.32 -8.07 -4.03
CA MET A 34 -6.17 -6.62 -4.02
C MET A 34 -6.14 -6.08 -2.59
N VAL A 35 -7.00 -6.60 -1.72
CA VAL A 35 -7.00 -6.22 -0.31
C VAL A 35 -5.69 -6.61 0.35
N GLY A 36 -5.19 -7.82 0.08
CA GLY A 36 -3.93 -8.29 0.61
C GLY A 36 -2.76 -7.44 0.16
N GLU A 37 -2.73 -7.06 -1.11
CA GLU A 37 -1.68 -6.17 -1.62
C GLU A 37 -1.71 -4.82 -0.91
N HIS A 38 -2.90 -4.23 -0.73
CA HIS A 38 -3.04 -2.96 -0.04
C HIS A 38 -2.54 -3.05 1.40
N GLN A 39 -2.91 -4.12 2.09
CA GLN A 39 -2.46 -4.34 3.48
C GLN A 39 -0.95 -4.51 3.56
N GLY A 40 -0.36 -5.25 2.62
CA GLY A 40 1.09 -5.43 2.55
C GLY A 40 1.82 -4.13 2.33
N LEU A 41 1.29 -3.27 1.47
CA LEU A 41 1.88 -1.95 1.21
C LEU A 41 1.77 -1.07 2.46
N GLN A 42 0.67 -1.13 3.18
CA GLN A 42 0.52 -0.38 4.42
C GLN A 42 1.52 -0.86 5.48
N SER A 43 1.70 -2.16 5.60
CA SER A 43 2.70 -2.73 6.52
C SER A 43 4.10 -2.25 6.17
N THR A 44 4.40 -2.17 4.88
CA THR A 44 5.70 -1.68 4.42
C THR A 44 5.91 -0.20 4.79
N LEU A 45 4.88 0.62 4.61
CA LEU A 45 4.96 2.02 5.03
C LEU A 45 5.20 2.15 6.53
N ASP A 46 4.52 1.32 7.32
CA ASP A 46 4.69 1.32 8.77
C ASP A 46 6.12 0.95 9.15
N MET A 47 6.71 -0.03 8.47
CA MET A 47 8.10 -0.41 8.72
C MET A 47 9.07 0.71 8.37
N ILE A 48 8.83 1.41 7.26
CA ILE A 48 9.67 2.54 6.86
C ILE A 48 9.59 3.64 7.91
N ASP A 49 8.39 3.96 8.38
CA ASP A 49 8.19 4.99 9.40
C ASP A 49 8.94 4.63 10.68
N ASN A 50 8.86 3.39 11.10
CA ASN A 50 9.55 2.92 12.30
C ASN A 50 11.05 3.05 12.15
N LEU A 51 11.60 2.71 11.00
CA LEU A 51 13.04 2.82 10.75
C LEU A 51 13.49 4.27 10.76
N LEU A 52 12.70 5.18 10.20
CA LEU A 52 13.03 6.60 10.20
C LEU A 52 12.98 7.19 11.60
N GLU A 53 12.01 6.79 12.41
CA GLU A 53 11.93 7.24 13.80
C GLU A 53 13.13 6.77 14.61
N GLU A 54 13.56 5.54 14.42
CA GLU A 54 14.73 5.01 15.11
C GLU A 54 16.00 5.80 14.79
N LYS A 55 16.10 6.30 13.55
CA LYS A 55 17.26 7.07 13.13
C LYS A 55 17.31 8.46 13.73
N GLU A 56 16.20 8.98 14.16
CA GLU A 56 16.12 10.33 14.73
C GLU A 56 16.53 10.35 16.21
N ASP A 57 16.56 9.23 16.83
CA ASP A 57 16.98 9.11 18.23
C ASP A 57 18.50 9.05 18.32
#